data_20a3d9a53d4fd39ce210f19b0a0e633a
#
_entry.id   20a3d9a53d4fd39ce210f19b0a0e633a
#
_cell.length_a   1.000
_cell.length_b   1.000
_cell.length_c   1.000
_cell.angle_alpha   90.00
_cell.angle_beta   90.00
_cell.angle_gamma   90.00
#
_symmetry.space_group_name_H-M   'P 1'
#
loop_
_entity.id
_entity.type
_entity.pdbx_description
1 polymer ?
#
loop_
_entity_poly.entity_id
_entity_poly.type
_entity_poly.pdbx_seq_one_letter_code
_entity_poly.pdbx_strand_id
1 'polypeptide(L)'
;MNHESIREFALSLPLVTEHLPFDEYTLAFKVHGKMFVTLSLNAQPPRMNVKNDPEVNSALRERYDWIIPGYHSNKKHWNTVIADNYADWTL
;
A
#
# COMPACT_ATOMS: atom_id res chain seq x y z
N MET A 1 7.39 10.82 4.30
CA MET A 1 6.16 10.07 4.05
C MET A 1 5.61 9.57 5.38
N ASN A 2 4.35 9.82 5.69
CA ASN A 2 3.71 9.41 6.94
C ASN A 2 2.30 8.89 6.65
N HIS A 3 1.63 8.36 7.68
CA HIS A 3 0.29 7.78 7.53
C HIS A 3 -0.72 8.78 6.95
N GLU A 4 -0.68 10.01 7.42
CA GLU A 4 -1.60 11.05 6.97
C GLU A 4 -1.39 11.41 5.50
N SER A 5 -0.14 11.58 5.06
CA SER A 5 0.16 11.92 3.67
C SER A 5 -0.19 10.77 2.72
N ILE A 6 0.01 9.52 3.14
CA ILE A 6 -0.39 8.35 2.36
C ILE A 6 -1.91 8.33 2.20
N ARG A 7 -2.63 8.54 3.30
CA ARG A 7 -4.09 8.56 3.29
C ARG A 7 -4.63 9.68 2.38
N GLU A 8 -4.09 10.88 2.52
CA GLU A 8 -4.48 12.03 1.69
C GLU A 8 -4.24 11.77 0.21
N PHE A 9 -3.09 11.20 -0.13
CA PHE A 9 -2.78 10.86 -1.51
C PHE A 9 -3.77 9.84 -2.07
N ALA A 10 -4.04 8.76 -1.33
CA ALA A 10 -4.97 7.73 -1.77
C ALA A 10 -6.38 8.30 -2.00
N LEU A 11 -6.85 9.14 -1.07
CA LEU A 11 -8.18 9.75 -1.18
C LEU A 11 -8.26 10.84 -2.26
N SER A 12 -7.12 11.34 -2.74
CA SER A 12 -7.10 12.31 -3.85
C SER A 12 -7.39 11.65 -5.20
N LEU A 13 -7.25 10.34 -5.29
CA LEU A 13 -7.51 9.60 -6.52
C LEU A 13 -9.02 9.49 -6.77
N PRO A 14 -9.47 9.53 -8.06
CA PRO A 14 -10.89 9.48 -8.37
C PRO A 14 -11.57 8.21 -7.86
N LEU A 15 -12.77 8.36 -7.29
CA LEU A 15 -13.64 7.24 -6.88
C LEU A 15 -13.08 6.35 -5.78
N VAL A 16 -12.04 6.78 -5.07
CA VAL A 16 -11.47 6.02 -3.95
C VAL A 16 -12.27 6.26 -2.68
N THR A 17 -12.57 5.19 -1.97
CA THR A 17 -13.19 5.21 -0.64
C THR A 17 -12.31 4.53 0.39
N GLU A 18 -12.41 4.94 1.66
CA GLU A 18 -11.64 4.32 2.74
C GLU A 18 -12.53 3.50 3.67
N HIS A 19 -11.98 2.42 4.21
CA HIS A 19 -12.69 1.47 5.07
C HIS A 19 -11.77 0.92 6.15
N LEU A 20 -12.37 0.40 7.23
CA LEU A 20 -11.67 -0.36 8.28
C LEU A 20 -12.31 -1.76 8.37
N PRO A 21 -12.08 -2.63 7.36
CA PRO A 21 -12.82 -3.89 7.25
C PRO A 21 -12.36 -5.01 8.18
N PHE A 22 -11.15 -4.93 8.73
CA PHE A 22 -10.56 -6.02 9.52
C PHE A 22 -10.42 -5.67 10.99
N ASP A 23 -9.86 -4.50 11.27
CA ASP A 23 -9.59 -4.02 12.63
C ASP A 23 -9.49 -2.48 12.61
N GLU A 24 -9.19 -1.88 13.77
CA GLU A 24 -9.06 -0.43 13.89
C GLU A 24 -7.71 0.12 13.44
N TYR A 25 -6.78 -0.74 13.02
CA TYR A 25 -5.41 -0.37 12.69
C TYR A 25 -5.10 -0.47 11.20
N THR A 26 -5.98 -1.07 10.40
CA THR A 26 -5.74 -1.29 8.97
C THR A 26 -6.77 -0.57 8.13
N LEU A 27 -6.35 0.55 7.52
CA LEU A 27 -7.17 1.25 6.53
C LEU A 27 -7.09 0.51 5.20
N ALA A 28 -8.24 0.29 4.58
CA ALA A 28 -8.33 -0.24 3.22
C ALA A 28 -8.89 0.82 2.29
N PHE A 29 -8.27 0.97 1.12
CA PHE A 29 -8.74 1.88 0.08
C PHE A 29 -9.31 1.05 -1.07
N LYS A 30 -10.51 1.40 -1.51
CA LYS A 30 -11.21 0.66 -2.55
C LYS A 30 -11.56 1.57 -3.72
N VAL A 31 -11.56 0.97 -4.93
CA VAL A 31 -12.10 1.55 -6.15
C VAL A 31 -13.11 0.56 -6.71
N HIS A 32 -14.33 1.01 -6.98
CA HIS A 32 -15.42 0.15 -7.46
C HIS A 32 -15.63 -1.08 -6.56
N GLY A 33 -15.52 -0.90 -5.25
CA GLY A 33 -15.71 -1.96 -4.27
C GLY A 33 -14.55 -2.95 -4.14
N LYS A 34 -13.45 -2.74 -4.87
CA LYS A 34 -12.27 -3.62 -4.83
C LYS A 34 -11.11 -2.95 -4.10
N MET A 35 -10.55 -3.64 -3.12
CA MET A 35 -9.37 -3.20 -2.38
C MET A 35 -8.15 -3.17 -3.31
N PHE A 36 -7.40 -2.07 -3.30
CA PHE A 36 -6.14 -1.97 -4.03
C PHE A 36 -4.96 -1.51 -3.17
N VAL A 37 -5.22 -0.93 -2.01
CA VAL A 37 -4.20 -0.51 -1.04
C VAL A 37 -4.72 -0.75 0.36
N THR A 38 -3.86 -1.24 1.25
CA THR A 38 -4.10 -1.22 2.69
C THR A 38 -2.95 -0.49 3.39
N LEU A 39 -3.25 0.24 4.45
CA LEU A 39 -2.29 1.02 5.22
C LEU A 39 -2.36 0.60 6.69
N SER A 40 -1.23 0.17 7.25
CA SER A 40 -1.13 -0.21 8.66
C SER A 40 -0.90 1.04 9.51
N LEU A 41 -1.90 1.42 10.30
CA LEU A 41 -1.86 2.64 11.10
C LEU A 41 -0.93 2.54 12.31
N ASN A 42 -0.64 1.32 12.77
CA ASN A 42 0.21 1.07 13.94
C ASN A 42 1.65 0.67 13.57
N ALA A 43 2.02 0.72 12.30
CA ALA A 43 3.39 0.41 11.87
C ALA A 43 4.24 1.67 11.79
N GLN A 44 5.49 1.56 12.27
CA GLN A 44 6.50 2.62 12.14
C GLN A 44 7.81 1.98 11.67
N PRO A 45 8.33 2.36 10.49
CA PRO A 45 7.72 3.31 9.54
C PRO A 45 6.39 2.79 8.96
N PRO A 46 5.59 3.65 8.34
CA PRO A 46 4.33 3.21 7.74
C PRO A 46 4.52 2.10 6.73
N ARG A 47 3.63 1.13 6.74
CA ARG A 47 3.62 0.03 5.77
C ARG A 47 2.31 0.03 5.04
N MET A 48 2.37 -0.07 3.71
CA MET A 48 1.18 -0.23 2.90
C MET A 48 1.34 -1.43 1.98
N ASN A 49 0.23 -2.14 1.76
CA ASN A 49 0.17 -3.20 0.76
C ASN A 49 -0.50 -2.62 -0.47
N VAL A 50 0.12 -2.83 -1.61
CA VAL A 50 -0.36 -2.30 -2.88
C VAL A 50 -0.57 -3.44 -3.86
N LYS A 51 -1.76 -3.49 -4.46
CA LYS A 51 -2.10 -4.48 -5.47
C LYS A 51 -1.66 -3.99 -6.84
N ASN A 52 -0.99 -4.87 -7.59
CA ASN A 52 -0.56 -4.55 -8.94
C ASN A 52 -0.35 -5.82 -9.76
N ASP A 53 -0.05 -5.65 -11.05
CA ASP A 53 0.29 -6.74 -11.95
C ASP A 53 1.52 -7.52 -11.42
N PRO A 54 1.52 -8.87 -11.49
CA PRO A 54 2.65 -9.66 -10.99
C PRO A 54 4.00 -9.31 -11.60
N GLU A 55 4.05 -8.96 -12.88
CA GLU A 55 5.30 -8.57 -13.54
C GLU A 55 5.84 -7.25 -13.00
N VAL A 56 4.95 -6.28 -12.79
CA VAL A 56 5.29 -4.99 -12.20
C VAL A 56 5.77 -5.19 -10.76
N ASN A 57 5.06 -6.01 -9.98
CA ASN A 57 5.43 -6.29 -8.60
C ASN A 57 6.83 -6.91 -8.50
N SER A 58 7.13 -7.87 -9.37
CA SER A 58 8.45 -8.52 -9.41
C SER A 58 9.56 -7.52 -9.74
N ALA A 59 9.34 -6.70 -10.74
CA ALA A 59 10.31 -5.67 -11.15
C ALA A 59 10.57 -4.65 -10.04
N LEU A 60 9.52 -4.21 -9.34
CA LEU A 60 9.66 -3.25 -8.25
C LEU A 60 10.45 -3.83 -7.07
N ARG A 61 10.24 -5.11 -6.74
CA ARG A 61 10.98 -5.77 -5.66
C ARG A 61 12.47 -5.91 -5.98
N GLU A 62 12.82 -6.13 -7.25
CA GLU A 62 14.21 -6.19 -7.68
C GLU A 62 14.90 -4.84 -7.62
N ARG A 63 14.15 -3.77 -7.89
CA ARG A 63 14.69 -2.42 -8.00
C ARG A 63 14.81 -1.67 -6.68
N TYR A 64 13.91 -1.95 -5.73
CA TYR A 64 13.81 -1.19 -4.49
C TYR A 64 13.81 -2.10 -3.27
N ASP A 65 14.76 -1.90 -2.36
CA ASP A 65 14.91 -2.70 -1.13
C ASP A 65 13.73 -2.52 -0.17
N TRP A 66 13.03 -1.39 -0.24
CA TRP A 66 11.90 -1.07 0.61
C TRP A 66 10.56 -1.55 0.05
N ILE A 67 10.60 -2.34 -1.03
CA ILE A 67 9.44 -3.03 -1.58
C ILE A 67 9.68 -4.54 -1.46
N ILE A 68 8.82 -5.21 -0.71
CA ILE A 68 8.93 -6.64 -0.41
C ILE A 68 7.63 -7.36 -0.78
N PRO A 69 7.62 -8.69 -0.89
CA PRO A 69 6.38 -9.44 -1.14
C PRO A 69 5.32 -9.14 -0.09
N GLY A 70 4.06 -9.06 -0.52
CA GLY A 70 2.95 -8.73 0.36
C GLY A 70 2.79 -9.72 1.51
N TYR A 71 2.83 -9.22 2.74
CA TYR A 71 2.70 -10.01 3.95
C TYR A 71 1.21 -10.30 4.19
N HIS A 72 0.88 -11.57 4.47
CA HIS A 72 -0.50 -12.04 4.65
C HIS A 72 -1.42 -11.83 3.43
N SER A 73 -0.84 -11.62 2.25
CA SER A 73 -1.59 -11.40 1.01
C SER A 73 -1.07 -12.30 -0.09
N ASN A 74 -1.76 -12.35 -1.23
CA ASN A 74 -1.24 -13.05 -2.40
C ASN A 74 0.00 -12.32 -2.92
N LYS A 75 1.15 -12.95 -2.79
CA LYS A 75 2.45 -12.35 -3.08
C LYS A 75 2.71 -12.05 -4.55
N LYS A 76 1.92 -12.65 -5.45
CA LYS A 76 2.00 -12.32 -6.89
C LYS A 76 1.36 -10.97 -7.18
N HIS A 77 0.24 -10.67 -6.53
CA HIS A 77 -0.55 -9.47 -6.79
C HIS A 77 -0.31 -8.33 -5.81
N TRP A 78 0.33 -8.61 -4.67
CA TRP A 78 0.53 -7.64 -3.60
C TRP A 78 1.99 -7.48 -3.24
N ASN A 79 2.42 -6.22 -3.13
CA ASN A 79 3.70 -5.84 -2.54
C ASN A 79 3.44 -5.07 -1.25
N THR A 80 4.36 -5.21 -0.30
CA THR A 80 4.41 -4.35 0.88
C THR A 80 5.44 -3.27 0.63
N VAL A 81 5.01 -2.01 0.73
CA VAL A 81 5.88 -0.83 0.63
C VAL A 81 6.15 -0.33 2.05
N ILE A 82 7.43 -0.27 2.42
CA ILE A 82 7.86 0.28 3.71
C ILE A 82 8.17 1.75 3.48
N ALA A 83 7.25 2.61 3.93
CA ALA A 83 7.27 4.03 3.61
C ALA A 83 8.14 4.80 4.61
N ASP A 84 9.45 4.62 4.51
CA ASP A 84 10.42 5.38 5.29
C ASP A 84 10.82 6.67 4.55
N ASN A 85 11.83 7.39 5.06
CA ASN A 85 12.27 8.64 4.48
C ASN A 85 12.91 8.51 3.10
N TYR A 86 13.19 7.30 2.65
CA TYR A 86 13.82 7.01 1.36
C TYR A 86 12.82 6.57 0.30
N ALA A 87 11.58 6.31 0.69
CA ALA A 87 10.54 5.90 -0.24
C ALA A 87 10.19 7.06 -1.18
N ASP A 88 10.13 6.75 -2.49
CA ASP A 88 9.84 7.73 -3.52
C ASP A 88 8.38 7.61 -3.96
N TRP A 89 7.64 8.71 -3.87
CA TRP A 89 6.23 8.76 -4.27
C TRP A 89 6.01 8.59 -5.78
N THR A 90 7.05 8.77 -6.59
CA THR A 90 6.91 8.67 -8.05
C THR A 90 6.77 7.23 -8.56
N LEU A 91 6.86 6.27 -7.68
CA LEU A 91 6.57 4.88 -8.01
C LEU A 91 5.09 4.68 -8.27
#